data_0848a7d7eb1299e213ca07291ee400bb
#
_entry.id   0848a7d7eb1299e213ca07291ee400bb
#
_cell.length_a   1.000
_cell.length_b   1.000
_cell.length_c   1.000
_cell.angle_alpha   90.00
_cell.angle_beta   90.00
_cell.angle_gamma   90.00
#
_symmetry.space_group_name_H-M   'P 1'
#
loop_
_entity.id
_entity.type
_entity.pdbx_description
1 polymer ?
#
loop_
_entity_poly.entity_id
_entity_poly.type
_entity_poly.pdbx_seq_one_letter_code
_entity_poly.pdbx_strand_id
1 'polypeptide(L)'
;MSTVMALARFQVCGYVRSLRVLQPLILVLLILTLGLAQWPGGPRRVELATGALGDIAALVFPICAWSARSLLDTQPDEQRALSATAAGHPVASAVAGLLAAYAVNLCLGGLLLAIPLVQCVSVGTGLAPTAAGAGLTFLVALAGTLLGAYAQRSIISSPGHSLLALLGGVTAALLLSLGPLSPLSVPMVKWLRAAHDGPVAFIAAFPGLALHLALWSTVLAAGHLLLARRPR
;
A
#
# COMPACT_ATOMS: atom_id res chain seq x y z
N MET A 1 24.08 -11.95 5.59
CA MET A 1 22.70 -11.54 5.21
C MET A 1 21.76 -12.66 5.63
N SER A 2 20.62 -12.36 6.26
CA SER A 2 19.64 -13.40 6.59
C SER A 2 19.04 -13.97 5.30
N THR A 3 18.72 -15.27 5.29
CA THR A 3 18.10 -15.98 4.15
C THR A 3 16.85 -15.24 3.66
N VAL A 4 16.06 -14.67 4.59
CA VAL A 4 14.87 -13.86 4.28
C VAL A 4 15.21 -12.65 3.40
N MET A 5 16.28 -11.91 3.72
CA MET A 5 16.69 -10.73 2.95
C MET A 5 17.19 -11.11 1.54
N ALA A 6 17.93 -12.22 1.42
CA ALA A 6 18.38 -12.72 0.13
C ALA A 6 17.18 -13.12 -0.77
N LEU A 7 16.19 -13.81 -0.19
CA LEU A 7 14.96 -14.19 -0.90
C LEU A 7 14.13 -12.95 -1.29
N ALA A 8 13.98 -11.98 -0.39
CA ALA A 8 13.25 -10.74 -0.70
C ALA A 8 13.91 -10.00 -1.89
N ARG A 9 15.24 -9.83 -1.86
CA ARG A 9 15.99 -9.22 -2.96
C ARG A 9 15.81 -9.99 -4.28
N PHE A 10 15.86 -11.32 -4.23
CA PHE A 10 15.64 -12.16 -5.39
C PHE A 10 14.25 -11.94 -6.01
N GLN A 11 13.20 -11.85 -5.18
CA GLN A 11 11.83 -11.60 -5.64
C GLN A 11 11.68 -10.21 -6.26
N VAL A 12 12.27 -9.16 -5.66
CA VAL A 12 12.29 -7.81 -6.25
C VAL A 12 12.98 -7.82 -7.61
N CYS A 13 14.16 -8.44 -7.71
CA CYS A 13 14.87 -8.54 -8.99
C CYS A 13 14.05 -9.29 -10.06
N GLY A 14 13.39 -10.39 -9.69
CA GLY A 14 12.51 -11.14 -10.58
C GLY A 14 11.33 -10.31 -11.06
N TYR A 15 10.70 -9.54 -10.16
CA TYR A 15 9.58 -8.66 -10.47
C TYR A 15 9.97 -7.55 -11.46
N VAL A 16 11.11 -6.88 -11.22
CA VAL A 16 11.62 -5.84 -12.13
C VAL A 16 11.97 -6.42 -13.49
N ARG A 17 12.68 -7.57 -13.55
CA ARG A 17 13.05 -8.23 -14.80
C ARG A 17 11.85 -8.75 -15.61
N SER A 18 10.77 -9.13 -14.95
CA SER A 18 9.54 -9.57 -15.61
C SER A 18 8.74 -8.42 -16.26
N LEU A 19 9.18 -7.17 -16.10
CA LEU A 19 8.51 -5.93 -16.55
C LEU A 19 7.09 -5.73 -15.98
N ARG A 20 6.65 -6.58 -15.05
CA ARG A 20 5.32 -6.45 -14.41
C ARG A 20 5.22 -5.19 -13.56
N VAL A 21 6.36 -4.67 -13.10
CA VAL A 21 6.45 -3.38 -12.38
C VAL A 21 5.99 -2.21 -13.26
N LEU A 22 6.03 -2.33 -14.58
CA LEU A 22 5.58 -1.26 -15.48
C LEU A 22 4.08 -0.97 -15.36
N GLN A 23 3.26 -1.97 -15.03
CA GLN A 23 1.82 -1.78 -14.90
C GLN A 23 1.45 -0.77 -13.80
N PRO A 24 1.85 -0.97 -12.52
CA PRO A 24 1.60 0.03 -11.47
C PRO A 24 2.41 1.32 -11.71
N LEU A 25 3.60 1.25 -12.32
CA LEU A 25 4.43 2.42 -12.61
C LEU A 25 3.76 3.36 -13.63
N ILE A 26 3.14 2.84 -14.70
CA ILE A 26 2.39 3.66 -15.66
C ILE A 26 1.25 4.40 -14.96
N LEU A 27 0.52 3.72 -14.07
CA LEU A 27 -0.55 4.35 -13.32
C LEU A 27 -0.02 5.43 -12.37
N VAL A 28 1.11 5.16 -11.69
CA VAL A 28 1.80 6.15 -10.86
C VAL A 28 2.20 7.37 -11.68
N LEU A 29 2.82 7.18 -12.85
CA LEU A 29 3.22 8.29 -13.72
C LEU A 29 2.03 9.11 -14.23
N LEU A 30 0.90 8.44 -14.55
CA LEU A 30 -0.33 9.12 -14.93
C LEU A 30 -0.86 10.00 -13.79
N ILE A 31 -0.90 9.49 -12.56
CA ILE A 31 -1.35 10.25 -11.39
C ILE A 31 -0.40 11.42 -11.11
N LEU A 32 0.91 11.21 -11.26
CA LEU A 32 1.90 12.28 -11.11
C LEU A 32 1.68 13.41 -12.12
N THR A 33 1.42 13.09 -13.39
CA THR A 33 1.14 14.12 -14.42
C THR A 33 -0.13 14.90 -14.12
N LEU A 34 -1.19 14.21 -13.62
CA LEU A 34 -2.42 14.88 -13.18
C LEU A 34 -2.18 15.77 -11.95
N GLY A 35 -1.38 15.32 -10.99
CA GLY A 35 -1.00 16.09 -9.80
C GLY A 35 -0.19 17.36 -10.14
N LEU A 36 0.66 17.30 -11.16
CA LEU A 36 1.38 18.46 -11.67
C LEU A 36 0.45 19.49 -12.32
N ALA A 37 -0.63 19.03 -12.96
CA ALA A 37 -1.61 19.92 -13.56
C ALA A 37 -2.51 20.63 -12.52
N GLN A 38 -2.58 20.11 -11.29
CA GLN A 38 -3.43 20.62 -10.22
C GLN A 38 -2.59 21.28 -9.12
N TRP A 39 -1.93 22.42 -9.44
CA TRP A 39 -1.14 23.12 -8.45
C TRP A 39 -2.01 23.93 -7.49
N PRO A 40 -1.83 23.81 -6.16
CA PRO A 40 -2.64 24.52 -5.18
C PRO A 40 -2.42 26.03 -5.26
N GLY A 41 -3.51 26.79 -5.44
CA GLY A 41 -3.47 28.25 -5.55
C GLY A 41 -4.62 28.91 -4.79
N GLY A 42 -4.58 30.25 -4.73
CA GLY A 42 -5.61 31.05 -4.07
C GLY A 42 -5.55 31.05 -2.53
N PRO A 43 -6.60 31.51 -1.86
CA PRO A 43 -6.62 31.69 -0.41
C PRO A 43 -6.61 30.37 0.37
N ARG A 44 -7.09 29.27 -0.22
CA ARG A 44 -7.17 27.92 0.40
C ARG A 44 -6.02 27.00 0.01
N ARG A 45 -4.91 27.54 -0.50
CA ARG A 45 -3.78 26.75 -1.00
C ARG A 45 -3.20 25.74 0.01
N VAL A 46 -3.17 26.09 1.29
CA VAL A 46 -2.65 25.23 2.37
C VAL A 46 -3.59 24.04 2.62
N GLU A 47 -4.90 24.28 2.62
CA GLU A 47 -5.92 23.23 2.75
C GLU A 47 -5.87 22.27 1.55
N LEU A 48 -5.78 22.81 0.33
CA LEU A 48 -5.66 22.02 -0.90
C LEU A 48 -4.39 21.14 -0.91
N ALA A 49 -3.26 21.69 -0.49
CA ALA A 49 -2.01 20.93 -0.40
C ALA A 49 -2.11 19.82 0.69
N THR A 50 -2.77 20.10 1.82
CA THR A 50 -3.01 19.07 2.84
C THR A 50 -3.98 18.01 2.33
N GLY A 51 -5.05 18.41 1.64
CA GLY A 51 -6.00 17.50 1.00
C GLY A 51 -5.31 16.53 0.04
N ALA A 52 -4.38 17.03 -0.78
CA ALA A 52 -3.61 16.22 -1.71
C ALA A 52 -2.80 15.09 -1.03
N LEU A 53 -2.33 15.28 0.22
CA LEU A 53 -1.70 14.20 1.01
C LEU A 53 -2.68 13.07 1.30
N GLY A 54 -3.93 13.40 1.63
CA GLY A 54 -5.00 12.42 1.86
C GLY A 54 -5.42 11.71 0.58
N ASP A 55 -5.54 12.45 -0.53
CA ASP A 55 -5.93 11.91 -1.84
C ASP A 55 -4.89 10.91 -2.36
N ILE A 56 -3.60 11.26 -2.26
CA ILE A 56 -2.52 10.34 -2.65
C ILE A 56 -2.51 9.10 -1.78
N ALA A 57 -2.71 9.21 -0.46
CA ALA A 57 -2.81 8.04 0.39
C ALA A 57 -3.98 7.12 -0.04
N ALA A 58 -5.12 7.68 -0.46
CA ALA A 58 -6.25 6.89 -0.95
C ALA A 58 -5.93 6.16 -2.27
N LEU A 59 -5.18 6.78 -3.17
CA LEU A 59 -4.73 6.18 -4.43
C LEU A 59 -3.63 5.14 -4.23
N VAL A 60 -2.73 5.34 -3.26
CA VAL A 60 -1.66 4.39 -2.91
C VAL A 60 -2.23 3.04 -2.49
N PHE A 61 -3.35 3.00 -1.77
CA PHE A 61 -3.93 1.75 -1.27
C PHE A 61 -4.21 0.71 -2.37
N PRO A 62 -5.04 1.00 -3.41
CA PRO A 62 -5.32 0.03 -4.47
C PRO A 62 -4.10 -0.26 -5.35
N ILE A 63 -3.23 0.73 -5.59
CA ILE A 63 -2.00 0.54 -6.38
C ILE A 63 -1.06 -0.43 -5.68
N CYS A 64 -0.85 -0.26 -4.37
CA CYS A 64 -0.02 -1.15 -3.57
C CYS A 64 -0.62 -2.56 -3.45
N ALA A 65 -1.95 -2.68 -3.36
CA ALA A 65 -2.60 -3.98 -3.37
C ALA A 65 -2.39 -4.71 -4.70
N TRP A 66 -2.54 -4.01 -5.83
CA TRP A 66 -2.27 -4.60 -7.15
C TRP A 66 -0.80 -4.96 -7.34
N SER A 67 0.12 -4.04 -7.02
CA SER A 67 1.56 -4.26 -7.12
C SER A 67 2.02 -5.45 -6.29
N ALA A 68 1.57 -5.56 -5.02
CA ALA A 68 1.90 -6.66 -4.13
C ALA A 68 1.41 -8.01 -4.69
N ARG A 69 0.14 -8.10 -5.13
CA ARG A 69 -0.36 -9.30 -5.81
C ARG A 69 0.50 -9.67 -7.01
N SER A 70 0.79 -8.70 -7.89
CA SER A 70 1.57 -8.91 -9.11
C SER A 70 2.99 -9.40 -8.82
N LEU A 71 3.64 -8.86 -7.78
CA LEU A 71 4.97 -9.27 -7.34
C LEU A 71 4.95 -10.70 -6.78
N LEU A 72 4.01 -11.00 -5.88
CA LEU A 72 3.89 -12.31 -5.25
C LEU A 72 3.54 -13.42 -6.25
N ASP A 73 2.88 -13.07 -7.35
CA ASP A 73 2.54 -13.98 -8.45
C ASP A 73 3.63 -14.08 -9.55
N THR A 74 4.79 -13.44 -9.34
CA THR A 74 5.88 -13.47 -10.33
C THR A 74 6.60 -14.82 -10.37
N GLN A 75 6.70 -15.50 -9.21
CA GLN A 75 7.37 -16.80 -9.14
C GLN A 75 6.43 -17.93 -9.59
N PRO A 76 6.88 -18.81 -10.53
CA PRO A 76 6.23 -20.08 -10.81
C PRO A 76 6.12 -20.95 -9.54
N ASP A 77 5.14 -21.85 -9.50
CA ASP A 77 4.87 -22.68 -8.31
C ASP A 77 6.07 -23.59 -7.95
N GLU A 78 6.76 -24.13 -8.95
CA GLU A 78 7.99 -24.93 -8.76
C GLU A 78 9.11 -24.09 -8.09
N GLN A 79 9.35 -22.88 -8.58
CA GLN A 79 10.35 -22.00 -8.02
C GLN A 79 9.99 -21.54 -6.60
N ARG A 80 8.70 -21.38 -6.33
CA ARG A 80 8.19 -21.07 -4.98
C ARG A 80 8.44 -22.22 -4.01
N ALA A 81 8.24 -23.48 -4.46
CA ALA A 81 8.53 -24.67 -3.68
C ALA A 81 10.02 -24.79 -3.35
N LEU A 82 10.90 -24.56 -4.34
CA LEU A 82 12.37 -24.53 -4.13
C LEU A 82 12.78 -23.41 -3.17
N SER A 83 12.17 -22.24 -3.28
CA SER A 83 12.42 -21.11 -2.36
C SER A 83 11.99 -21.42 -0.92
N ALA A 84 10.90 -22.15 -0.74
CA ALA A 84 10.41 -22.56 0.58
C ALA A 84 11.35 -23.60 1.22
N THR A 85 11.85 -24.58 0.44
CA THR A 85 12.85 -25.55 0.92
C THR A 85 14.18 -24.89 1.26
N ALA A 86 14.65 -23.95 0.43
CA ALA A 86 15.87 -23.19 0.70
C ALA A 86 15.75 -22.28 1.94
N ALA A 87 14.55 -21.81 2.24
CA ALA A 87 14.26 -21.00 3.44
C ALA A 87 14.20 -21.85 4.73
N GLY A 88 14.08 -23.17 4.62
CA GLY A 88 13.94 -24.09 5.74
C GLY A 88 12.60 -24.01 6.48
N HIS A 89 11.77 -23.00 6.18
CA HIS A 89 10.46 -22.81 6.81
C HIS A 89 9.52 -22.00 5.91
N PRO A 90 8.26 -22.43 5.71
CA PRO A 90 7.31 -21.77 4.81
C PRO A 90 7.00 -20.32 5.21
N VAL A 91 6.98 -20.01 6.51
CA VAL A 91 6.78 -18.64 7.02
C VAL A 91 7.93 -17.70 6.60
N ALA A 92 9.18 -18.19 6.55
CA ALA A 92 10.32 -17.36 6.13
C ALA A 92 10.18 -16.91 4.66
N SER A 93 9.69 -17.80 3.78
CA SER A 93 9.40 -17.45 2.38
C SER A 93 8.24 -16.46 2.27
N ALA A 94 7.17 -16.61 3.06
CA ALA A 94 6.05 -15.68 3.09
C ALA A 94 6.46 -14.29 3.59
N VAL A 95 7.26 -14.22 4.67
CA VAL A 95 7.81 -12.96 5.19
C VAL A 95 8.72 -12.29 4.16
N ALA A 96 9.59 -13.05 3.47
CA ALA A 96 10.44 -12.51 2.42
C ALA A 96 9.61 -11.90 1.28
N GLY A 97 8.51 -12.56 0.89
CA GLY A 97 7.56 -12.06 -0.12
C GLY A 97 6.88 -10.75 0.30
N LEU A 98 6.38 -10.70 1.53
CA LEU A 98 5.75 -9.49 2.06
C LEU A 98 6.74 -8.33 2.16
N LEU A 99 7.96 -8.58 2.61
CA LEU A 99 9.02 -7.55 2.68
C LEU A 99 9.40 -7.06 1.29
N ALA A 100 9.54 -7.95 0.31
CA ALA A 100 9.83 -7.59 -1.08
C ALA A 100 8.70 -6.71 -1.66
N ALA A 101 7.44 -7.12 -1.49
CA ALA A 101 6.29 -6.37 -1.96
C ALA A 101 6.16 -5.01 -1.28
N TYR A 102 6.36 -4.95 0.03
CA TYR A 102 6.30 -3.70 0.78
C TYR A 102 7.43 -2.74 0.37
N ALA A 103 8.66 -3.23 0.17
CA ALA A 103 9.77 -2.41 -0.29
C ALA A 103 9.49 -1.76 -1.66
N VAL A 104 8.95 -2.53 -2.62
CA VAL A 104 8.52 -1.98 -3.92
C VAL A 104 7.40 -0.97 -3.75
N ASN A 105 6.44 -1.25 -2.90
CA ASN A 105 5.30 -0.38 -2.63
C ASN A 105 5.71 0.92 -1.91
N LEU A 106 6.74 0.89 -1.06
CA LEU A 106 7.34 2.10 -0.49
C LEU A 106 7.96 2.99 -1.58
N CYS A 107 8.60 2.40 -2.58
CA CYS A 107 9.13 3.16 -3.72
C CYS A 107 7.99 3.79 -4.55
N LEU A 108 6.94 3.03 -4.87
CA LEU A 108 5.80 3.53 -5.64
C LEU A 108 5.01 4.60 -4.86
N GLY A 109 4.75 4.36 -3.57
CA GLY A 109 4.07 5.31 -2.69
C GLY A 109 4.89 6.57 -2.46
N GLY A 110 6.22 6.44 -2.28
CA GLY A 110 7.14 7.57 -2.18
C GLY A 110 7.18 8.43 -3.45
N LEU A 111 7.13 7.78 -4.62
CA LEU A 111 7.06 8.47 -5.90
C LEU A 111 5.75 9.27 -6.01
N LEU A 112 4.61 8.67 -5.69
CA LEU A 112 3.31 9.35 -5.68
C LEU A 112 3.27 10.51 -4.69
N LEU A 113 3.90 10.34 -3.53
CA LEU A 113 3.94 11.35 -2.48
C LEU A 113 4.82 12.56 -2.85
N ALA A 114 5.75 12.42 -3.80
CA ALA A 114 6.72 13.48 -4.13
C ALA A 114 6.04 14.80 -4.51
N ILE A 115 4.98 14.78 -5.33
CA ILE A 115 4.29 16.00 -5.76
C ILE A 115 3.56 16.67 -4.59
N PRO A 116 2.70 15.99 -3.80
CA PRO A 116 2.11 16.62 -2.62
C PRO A 116 3.13 17.17 -1.63
N LEU A 117 4.27 16.51 -1.45
CA LEU A 117 5.35 17.04 -0.60
C LEU A 117 5.90 18.38 -1.14
N VAL A 118 6.19 18.45 -2.44
CA VAL A 118 6.64 19.69 -3.08
C VAL A 118 5.56 20.77 -2.97
N GLN A 119 4.29 20.43 -3.18
CA GLN A 119 3.16 21.34 -3.00
C GLN A 119 3.09 21.88 -1.57
N CYS A 120 3.17 21.01 -0.57
CA CYS A 120 3.17 21.40 0.85
C CYS A 120 4.32 22.34 1.20
N VAL A 121 5.53 22.07 0.72
CA VAL A 121 6.69 22.92 0.92
C VAL A 121 6.48 24.28 0.23
N SER A 122 5.98 24.30 -1.00
CA SER A 122 5.79 25.53 -1.78
C SER A 122 4.76 26.49 -1.19
N VAL A 123 3.74 25.96 -0.52
CA VAL A 123 2.69 26.76 0.12
C VAL A 123 2.92 27.03 1.61
N GLY A 124 3.98 26.44 2.20
CA GLY A 124 4.32 26.62 3.61
C GLY A 124 3.38 25.89 4.59
N THR A 125 2.91 24.69 4.23
CA THR A 125 1.99 23.88 5.08
C THR A 125 2.58 23.54 6.45
N GLY A 126 3.91 23.50 6.58
CA GLY A 126 4.61 23.13 7.81
C GLY A 126 5.03 21.66 7.86
N LEU A 127 5.95 21.35 8.77
CA LEU A 127 6.56 20.00 8.86
C LEU A 127 5.59 18.96 9.41
N ALA A 128 4.77 19.32 10.39
CA ALA A 128 3.91 18.35 11.08
C ALA A 128 2.85 17.71 10.15
N PRO A 129 2.03 18.46 9.38
CA PRO A 129 1.07 17.84 8.46
C PRO A 129 1.77 17.10 7.32
N THR A 130 2.93 17.58 6.86
CA THR A 130 3.74 16.91 5.83
C THR A 130 4.26 15.55 6.32
N ALA A 131 4.78 15.48 7.55
CA ALA A 131 5.24 14.24 8.17
C ALA A 131 4.07 13.27 8.45
N ALA A 132 2.90 13.80 8.88
CA ALA A 132 1.70 13.00 9.05
C ALA A 132 1.23 12.38 7.71
N GLY A 133 1.24 13.15 6.62
CA GLY A 133 0.91 12.66 5.28
C GLY A 133 1.87 11.57 4.79
N ALA A 134 3.18 11.75 5.01
CA ALA A 134 4.18 10.75 4.70
C ALA A 134 3.96 9.47 5.54
N GLY A 135 3.78 9.60 6.84
CA GLY A 135 3.50 8.49 7.75
C GLY A 135 2.21 7.74 7.36
N LEU A 136 1.15 8.46 7.01
CA LEU A 136 -0.09 7.88 6.51
C LEU A 136 0.16 7.06 5.23
N THR A 137 0.87 7.63 4.26
CA THR A 137 1.18 6.96 2.99
C THR A 137 1.95 5.65 3.21
N PHE A 138 2.92 5.62 4.12
CA PHE A 138 3.66 4.39 4.46
C PHE A 138 2.77 3.33 5.12
N LEU A 139 1.89 3.72 6.03
CA LEU A 139 0.96 2.80 6.67
C LEU A 139 -0.06 2.25 5.68
N VAL A 140 -0.56 3.09 4.78
CA VAL A 140 -1.49 2.70 3.72
C VAL A 140 -0.82 1.78 2.70
N ALA A 141 0.44 2.02 2.35
CA ALA A 141 1.21 1.11 1.49
C ALA A 141 1.35 -0.28 2.13
N LEU A 142 1.56 -0.35 3.46
CA LEU A 142 1.55 -1.62 4.19
C LEU A 142 0.20 -2.31 4.13
N ALA A 143 -0.88 -1.57 4.41
CA ALA A 143 -2.24 -2.09 4.37
C ALA A 143 -2.60 -2.63 2.96
N GLY A 144 -2.28 -1.88 1.90
CA GLY A 144 -2.46 -2.32 0.51
C GLY A 144 -1.63 -3.56 0.19
N THR A 145 -0.37 -3.61 0.63
CA THR A 145 0.50 -4.78 0.44
C THR A 145 -0.13 -6.03 1.03
N LEU A 146 -0.65 -5.94 2.24
CA LEU A 146 -1.29 -7.07 2.93
C LEU A 146 -2.57 -7.49 2.23
N LEU A 147 -3.42 -6.56 1.82
CA LEU A 147 -4.62 -6.89 1.04
C LEU A 147 -4.25 -7.61 -0.27
N GLY A 148 -3.26 -7.12 -1.00
CA GLY A 148 -2.77 -7.75 -2.23
C GLY A 148 -2.21 -9.16 -2.00
N ALA A 149 -1.60 -9.42 -0.85
CA ALA A 149 -1.10 -10.73 -0.48
C ALA A 149 -2.20 -11.78 -0.30
N TYR A 150 -3.40 -11.40 0.12
CA TYR A 150 -4.56 -12.33 0.17
C TYR A 150 -5.12 -12.67 -1.21
N ALA A 151 -4.90 -11.81 -2.20
CA ALA A 151 -5.34 -12.05 -3.57
C ALA A 151 -4.33 -12.81 -4.43
N GLN A 152 -3.17 -13.25 -3.89
CA GLN A 152 -2.14 -13.99 -4.64
C GLN A 152 -2.63 -15.38 -5.07
N ARG A 153 -2.09 -15.88 -6.18
CA ARG A 153 -2.46 -17.20 -6.77
C ARG A 153 -2.20 -18.38 -5.85
N SER A 154 -1.30 -18.25 -4.91
CA SER A 154 -1.07 -19.31 -3.90
C SER A 154 -2.25 -19.48 -2.92
N ILE A 155 -3.14 -18.50 -2.80
CA ILE A 155 -4.37 -18.57 -1.99
C ILE A 155 -5.57 -18.80 -2.92
N ILE A 156 -5.63 -18.09 -4.06
CA ILE A 156 -6.71 -18.16 -5.04
C ILE A 156 -6.11 -18.60 -6.36
N SER A 157 -6.18 -19.90 -6.67
CA SER A 157 -5.49 -20.53 -7.81
C SER A 157 -5.91 -19.98 -9.18
N SER A 158 -7.18 -19.57 -9.34
CA SER A 158 -7.69 -19.01 -10.59
C SER A 158 -7.28 -17.54 -10.75
N PRO A 159 -6.60 -17.14 -11.85
CA PRO A 159 -6.19 -15.76 -12.09
C PRO A 159 -7.36 -14.77 -12.12
N GLY A 160 -8.50 -15.18 -12.69
CA GLY A 160 -9.71 -14.34 -12.74
C GLY A 160 -10.31 -14.11 -11.36
N HIS A 161 -10.49 -15.17 -10.56
CA HIS A 161 -10.99 -15.05 -9.20
C HIS A 161 -10.03 -14.26 -8.30
N SER A 162 -8.72 -14.42 -8.48
CA SER A 162 -7.70 -13.62 -7.77
C SER A 162 -7.84 -12.12 -8.07
N LEU A 163 -8.11 -11.75 -9.34
CA LEU A 163 -8.37 -10.34 -9.71
C LEU A 163 -9.68 -9.84 -9.12
N LEU A 164 -10.75 -10.63 -9.20
CA LEU A 164 -12.05 -10.29 -8.61
C LEU A 164 -11.95 -10.14 -7.09
N ALA A 165 -11.21 -11.00 -6.41
CA ALA A 165 -10.96 -10.90 -4.97
C ALA A 165 -10.20 -9.61 -4.61
N LEU A 166 -9.19 -9.22 -5.43
CA LEU A 166 -8.47 -7.98 -5.23
C LEU A 166 -9.39 -6.76 -5.40
N LEU A 167 -10.11 -6.68 -6.51
CA LEU A 167 -11.03 -5.58 -6.80
C LEU A 167 -12.17 -5.53 -5.78
N GLY A 168 -12.75 -6.68 -5.47
CA GLY A 168 -13.80 -6.81 -4.45
C GLY A 168 -13.30 -6.41 -3.07
N GLY A 169 -12.08 -6.81 -2.69
CA GLY A 169 -11.45 -6.43 -1.42
C GLY A 169 -11.19 -4.92 -1.31
N VAL A 170 -10.67 -4.28 -2.37
CA VAL A 170 -10.48 -2.83 -2.42
C VAL A 170 -11.83 -2.10 -2.34
N THR A 171 -12.82 -2.54 -3.13
CA THR A 171 -14.16 -1.95 -3.12
C THR A 171 -14.84 -2.15 -1.77
N ALA A 172 -14.76 -3.33 -1.18
CA ALA A 172 -15.30 -3.61 0.15
C ALA A 172 -14.63 -2.74 1.22
N ALA A 173 -13.31 -2.56 1.17
CA ALA A 173 -12.59 -1.67 2.09
C ALA A 173 -13.10 -0.23 1.98
N LEU A 174 -13.34 0.27 0.78
CA LEU A 174 -13.91 1.60 0.56
C LEU A 174 -15.35 1.70 1.07
N LEU A 175 -16.23 0.76 0.71
CA LEU A 175 -17.64 0.78 1.10
C LEU A 175 -17.82 0.64 2.61
N LEU A 176 -17.07 -0.25 3.26
CA LEU A 176 -17.10 -0.41 4.72
C LEU A 176 -16.59 0.84 5.43
N SER A 177 -15.65 1.59 4.83
CA SER A 177 -15.15 2.86 5.37
C SER A 177 -16.22 3.96 5.44
N LEU A 178 -17.30 3.86 4.64
CA LEU A 178 -18.41 4.81 4.63
C LEU A 178 -19.44 4.59 5.74
N GLY A 179 -19.53 3.38 6.29
CA GLY A 179 -20.60 2.95 7.16
C GLY A 179 -20.20 2.75 8.63
N PRO A 180 -21.14 2.20 9.44
CA PRO A 180 -20.89 1.88 10.86
C PRO A 180 -19.83 0.79 11.05
N LEU A 181 -19.56 0.01 10.01
CA LEU A 181 -18.53 -1.04 9.99
C LEU A 181 -17.12 -0.48 9.69
N SER A 182 -16.94 0.83 9.65
CA SER A 182 -15.64 1.48 9.40
C SER A 182 -14.49 1.00 10.33
N PRO A 183 -14.71 0.54 11.57
CA PRO A 183 -13.64 -0.02 12.39
C PRO A 183 -13.05 -1.33 11.84
N LEU A 184 -13.80 -2.07 11.03
CA LEU A 184 -13.35 -3.33 10.43
C LEU A 184 -12.57 -3.15 9.12
N SER A 185 -12.52 -1.93 8.60
CA SER A 185 -11.89 -1.61 7.33
C SER A 185 -10.79 -0.56 7.49
N VAL A 186 -10.09 -0.29 6.39
CA VAL A 186 -9.16 0.84 6.27
C VAL A 186 -9.94 2.16 6.41
N PRO A 187 -9.56 3.08 7.31
CA PRO A 187 -10.34 4.30 7.60
C PRO A 187 -10.21 5.38 6.52
N MET A 188 -10.41 5.00 5.24
CA MET A 188 -10.13 5.84 4.07
C MET A 188 -10.91 7.15 4.08
N VAL A 189 -12.22 7.08 4.33
CA VAL A 189 -13.07 8.28 4.35
C VAL A 189 -12.71 9.22 5.50
N LYS A 190 -12.28 8.66 6.64
CA LYS A 190 -11.89 9.47 7.80
C LYS A 190 -10.64 10.30 7.51
N TRP A 191 -9.60 9.68 6.89
CA TRP A 191 -8.39 10.46 6.59
C TRP A 191 -8.59 11.43 5.44
N LEU A 192 -9.38 11.08 4.40
CA LEU A 192 -9.73 12.01 3.33
C LEU A 192 -10.41 13.26 3.90
N ARG A 193 -11.44 13.05 4.72
CA ARG A 193 -12.16 14.16 5.36
C ARG A 193 -11.21 15.01 6.21
N ALA A 194 -10.43 14.39 7.10
CA ALA A 194 -9.51 15.12 7.97
C ALA A 194 -8.45 15.91 7.17
N ALA A 195 -7.94 15.39 6.04
CA ALA A 195 -6.98 16.07 5.19
C ALA A 195 -7.62 17.27 4.47
N HIS A 196 -8.86 17.15 3.99
CA HIS A 196 -9.59 18.24 3.34
C HIS A 196 -10.13 19.29 4.32
N ASP A 197 -10.32 18.93 5.60
CA ASP A 197 -10.65 19.88 6.68
C ASP A 197 -9.44 20.73 7.12
N GLY A 198 -8.27 20.47 6.55
CA GLY A 198 -7.05 21.25 6.70
C GLY A 198 -6.00 20.65 7.65
N PRO A 199 -4.83 21.34 7.79
CA PRO A 199 -3.67 20.78 8.47
C PRO A 199 -3.90 20.50 9.97
N VAL A 200 -4.65 21.33 10.66
CA VAL A 200 -4.91 21.15 12.10
C VAL A 200 -5.77 19.91 12.34
N ALA A 201 -6.86 19.75 11.58
CA ALA A 201 -7.73 18.58 11.67
C ALA A 201 -6.98 17.30 11.30
N PHE A 202 -6.14 17.36 10.26
CA PHE A 202 -5.35 16.22 9.81
C PHE A 202 -4.34 15.73 10.86
N ILE A 203 -3.59 16.66 11.49
CA ILE A 203 -2.64 16.34 12.55
C ILE A 203 -3.36 15.74 13.76
N ALA A 204 -4.49 16.34 14.17
CA ALA A 204 -5.27 15.85 15.30
C ALA A 204 -5.82 14.44 15.07
N ALA A 205 -6.24 14.11 13.85
CA ALA A 205 -6.77 12.81 13.49
C ALA A 205 -5.68 11.75 13.30
N PHE A 206 -4.46 12.14 12.93
CA PHE A 206 -3.37 11.22 12.52
C PHE A 206 -3.07 10.10 13.53
N PRO A 207 -2.92 10.34 14.85
CA PRO A 207 -2.61 9.26 15.80
C PRO A 207 -3.66 8.15 15.81
N GLY A 208 -4.94 8.53 15.78
CA GLY A 208 -6.06 7.58 15.72
C GLY A 208 -6.09 6.79 14.41
N LEU A 209 -5.82 7.45 13.28
CA LEU A 209 -5.71 6.83 11.97
C LEU A 209 -4.53 5.86 11.90
N ALA A 210 -3.37 6.27 12.40
CA ALA A 210 -2.16 5.46 12.44
C ALA A 210 -2.35 4.19 13.29
N LEU A 211 -2.93 4.34 14.49
CA LEU A 211 -3.24 3.20 15.36
C LEU A 211 -4.21 2.22 14.68
N HIS A 212 -5.27 2.73 14.09
CA HIS A 212 -6.26 1.90 13.38
C HIS A 212 -5.60 1.12 12.23
N LEU A 213 -4.82 1.79 11.36
CA LEU A 213 -4.11 1.15 10.25
C LEU A 213 -3.09 0.13 10.74
N ALA A 214 -2.37 0.42 11.83
CA ALA A 214 -1.41 -0.50 12.43
C ALA A 214 -2.10 -1.77 12.96
N LEU A 215 -3.20 -1.63 13.70
CA LEU A 215 -3.99 -2.76 14.20
C LEU A 215 -4.56 -3.60 13.07
N TRP A 216 -5.19 -2.96 12.08
CA TRP A 216 -5.75 -3.63 10.91
C TRP A 216 -4.67 -4.41 10.13
N SER A 217 -3.53 -3.78 9.88
CA SER A 217 -2.38 -4.40 9.22
C SER A 217 -1.81 -5.57 10.02
N THR A 218 -1.74 -5.44 11.35
CA THR A 218 -1.25 -6.52 12.23
C THR A 218 -2.17 -7.74 12.16
N VAL A 219 -3.49 -7.54 12.18
CA VAL A 219 -4.47 -8.63 12.06
C VAL A 219 -4.34 -9.33 10.72
N LEU A 220 -4.24 -8.59 9.62
CA LEU A 220 -4.04 -9.18 8.29
C LEU A 220 -2.69 -9.90 8.17
N ALA A 221 -1.61 -9.30 8.67
CA ALA A 221 -0.29 -9.94 8.66
C ALA A 221 -0.32 -11.26 9.43
N ALA A 222 -0.89 -11.27 10.64
CA ALA A 222 -1.03 -12.49 11.45
C ALA A 222 -1.84 -13.56 10.73
N GLY A 223 -2.99 -13.20 10.17
CA GLY A 223 -3.83 -14.11 9.38
C GLY A 223 -3.09 -14.70 8.17
N HIS A 224 -2.37 -13.86 7.42
CA HIS A 224 -1.58 -14.31 6.27
C HIS A 224 -0.47 -15.30 6.67
N LEU A 225 0.26 -15.03 7.76
CA LEU A 225 1.30 -15.92 8.26
C LEU A 225 0.74 -17.24 8.82
N LEU A 226 -0.46 -17.22 9.41
CA LEU A 226 -1.15 -18.44 9.83
C LEU A 226 -1.55 -19.30 8.62
N LEU A 227 -2.03 -18.69 7.53
CA LEU A 227 -2.32 -19.40 6.28
C LEU A 227 -1.06 -20.03 5.68
N ALA A 228 0.08 -19.33 5.75
CA ALA A 228 1.36 -19.85 5.26
C ALA A 228 1.91 -21.06 6.05
N ARG A 229 1.45 -21.28 7.29
CA ARG A 229 1.82 -22.44 8.11
C ARG A 229 1.07 -23.73 7.75
N ARG A 230 -0.06 -23.64 7.04
CA ARG A 230 -0.85 -24.83 6.71
C ARG A 230 -0.09 -25.68 5.69
N PRO A 231 0.11 -26.97 5.95
CA PRO A 231 0.68 -27.89 4.95
C PRO A 231 -0.26 -27.93 3.74
N ARG A 232 0.31 -27.83 2.56
CA ARG A 232 -0.40 -27.97 1.27
C ARG A 232 -0.21 -29.35 0.72
#